data_2447f6f22039d5f439effb55b0bf2e25
#
_entry.id   2447f6f22039d5f439effb55b0bf2e25
#
_cell.length_a   1.000
_cell.length_b   1.000
_cell.length_c   1.000
_cell.angle_alpha   90.00
_cell.angle_beta   90.00
_cell.angle_gamma   90.00
#
_symmetry.space_group_name_H-M   'P 1'
#
loop_
_entity.id
_entity.type
_entity.pdbx_description
1 polymer ?
#
loop_
_entity_poly.entity_id
_entity_poly.type
_entity_poly.pdbx_seq_one_letter_code
_entity_poly.pdbx_strand_id
1 'polypeptide(L)'
;MEAEIKNKLIDLAIQARQWAYAPYSHYAVGASLLTTSGRIYDGVNVENSSFPNGCCAERVAIFKAVSEGEREFEAIVVATENGGSPCGMCRQVMAEFGLDTAVIIVDAAGKVRDETTVAGLLPEAFTPRDLL
;
A
#
# COMPACT_ATOMS: atom_id res chain seq x y z
N MET A 1 11.42 -9.18 -8.60
CA MET A 1 10.58 -8.31 -9.45
C MET A 1 11.47 -7.54 -10.40
N GLU A 2 11.06 -7.49 -11.64
CA GLU A 2 11.83 -6.79 -12.67
C GLU A 2 11.90 -5.28 -12.38
N ALA A 3 13.03 -4.67 -12.71
CA ALA A 3 13.25 -3.24 -12.47
C ALA A 3 12.23 -2.36 -13.19
N GLU A 4 11.83 -2.75 -14.41
CA GLU A 4 10.87 -1.98 -15.20
C GLU A 4 9.49 -1.93 -14.51
N ILE A 5 9.02 -3.07 -14.01
CA ILE A 5 7.74 -3.14 -13.29
C ILE A 5 7.82 -2.36 -11.98
N LYS A 6 8.92 -2.51 -11.26
CA LYS A 6 9.14 -1.77 -10.02
C LYS A 6 9.08 -0.26 -10.25
N ASN A 7 9.77 0.23 -11.30
CA ASN A 7 9.77 1.65 -11.61
C ASN A 7 8.38 2.13 -12.00
N LYS A 8 7.63 1.33 -12.75
CA LYS A 8 6.25 1.65 -13.10
C LYS A 8 5.37 1.78 -11.87
N LEU A 9 5.50 0.85 -10.92
CA LEU A 9 4.73 0.90 -9.67
C LEU A 9 5.09 2.14 -8.86
N ILE A 10 6.37 2.50 -8.79
CA ILE A 10 6.81 3.70 -8.08
C ILE A 10 6.20 4.94 -8.73
N ASP A 11 6.26 5.06 -10.05
CA ASP A 11 5.70 6.20 -10.76
C ASP A 11 4.19 6.32 -10.54
N LEU A 12 3.47 5.20 -10.58
CA LEU A 12 2.03 5.20 -10.36
C LEU A 12 1.66 5.62 -8.93
N ALA A 13 2.41 5.15 -7.94
CA ALA A 13 2.15 5.54 -6.55
C ALA A 13 2.39 7.03 -6.35
N ILE A 14 3.46 7.58 -6.93
CA ILE A 14 3.75 9.01 -6.83
C ILE A 14 2.67 9.82 -7.52
N GLN A 15 2.25 9.43 -8.73
CA GLN A 15 1.22 10.13 -9.48
C GLN A 15 -0.13 10.09 -8.76
N ALA A 16 -0.45 8.96 -8.12
CA ALA A 16 -1.71 8.82 -7.41
C ALA A 16 -1.89 9.87 -6.32
N ARG A 17 -0.79 10.33 -5.70
CA ARG A 17 -0.83 11.31 -4.61
C ARG A 17 -1.60 12.57 -4.95
N GLN A 18 -1.60 12.99 -6.21
CA GLN A 18 -2.33 14.21 -6.62
C GLN A 18 -3.83 14.13 -6.35
N TRP A 19 -4.36 12.92 -6.23
CA TRP A 19 -5.78 12.68 -6.01
C TRP A 19 -6.13 12.38 -4.55
N ALA A 20 -5.15 12.42 -3.65
CA ALA A 20 -5.39 12.23 -2.23
C ALA A 20 -6.34 13.27 -1.69
N TYR A 21 -7.27 12.83 -0.85
CA TYR A 21 -8.17 13.73 -0.15
C TYR A 21 -7.72 13.85 1.30
N ALA A 22 -6.83 14.80 1.57
CA ALA A 22 -6.17 14.95 2.87
C ALA A 22 -6.30 16.38 3.41
N PRO A 23 -7.55 16.91 3.56
CA PRO A 23 -7.74 18.29 3.99
C PRO A 23 -7.36 18.54 5.45
N TYR A 24 -7.28 17.49 6.26
CA TYR A 24 -6.98 17.60 7.69
C TYR A 24 -5.49 17.45 7.98
N SER A 25 -4.87 16.39 7.48
CA SER A 25 -3.47 16.11 7.75
C SER A 25 -2.51 16.84 6.80
N HIS A 26 -2.97 17.16 5.59
CA HIS A 26 -2.13 17.68 4.49
C HIS A 26 -1.00 16.71 4.14
N TYR A 27 -1.18 15.42 4.41
CA TYR A 27 -0.19 14.38 4.15
C TYR A 27 -0.72 13.43 3.08
N ALA A 28 -0.39 13.72 1.83
CA ALA A 28 -0.88 12.96 0.68
C ALA A 28 -0.09 11.66 0.52
N VAL A 29 -0.81 10.54 0.44
CA VAL A 29 -0.23 9.21 0.26
C VAL A 29 -0.78 8.61 -1.03
N GLY A 30 0.09 8.01 -1.82
CA GLY A 30 -0.30 7.21 -2.98
C GLY A 30 0.23 5.80 -2.83
N ALA A 31 -0.50 4.84 -3.35
CA ALA A 31 -0.08 3.44 -3.34
C ALA A 31 -0.33 2.82 -4.69
N SER A 32 0.48 1.84 -5.05
CA SER A 32 0.25 0.98 -6.21
C SER A 32 0.49 -0.46 -5.81
N LEU A 33 -0.43 -1.34 -6.20
CA LEU A 33 -0.44 -2.74 -5.82
C LEU A 33 -0.35 -3.60 -7.08
N LEU A 34 0.59 -4.55 -7.08
CA LEU A 34 0.72 -5.53 -8.16
C LEU A 34 0.20 -6.87 -7.66
N THR A 35 -0.79 -7.41 -8.36
CA THR A 35 -1.30 -8.75 -8.07
C THR A 35 -0.46 -9.81 -8.76
N THR A 36 -0.55 -11.05 -8.29
CA THR A 36 0.17 -12.16 -8.92
C THR A 36 -0.35 -12.45 -10.34
N SER A 37 -1.57 -12.03 -10.66
CA SER A 37 -2.13 -12.14 -12.01
C SER A 37 -1.61 -11.07 -12.97
N GLY A 38 -0.82 -10.11 -12.48
CA GLY A 38 -0.24 -9.05 -13.29
C GLY A 38 -1.06 -7.76 -13.35
N ARG A 39 -2.17 -7.66 -12.63
CA ARG A 39 -2.97 -6.43 -12.57
C ARG A 39 -2.38 -5.46 -11.57
N ILE A 40 -2.59 -4.17 -11.85
CA ILE A 40 -2.12 -3.08 -10.99
C ILE A 40 -3.32 -2.27 -10.52
N TYR A 41 -3.36 -1.99 -9.22
CA TYR A 41 -4.38 -1.16 -8.59
C TYR A 41 -3.72 -0.04 -7.83
N ASP A 42 -4.20 1.19 -7.99
CA ASP A 42 -3.69 2.31 -7.21
C ASP A 42 -4.66 2.69 -6.10
N GLY A 43 -4.18 3.51 -5.19
CA GLY A 43 -4.99 4.03 -4.11
C GLY A 43 -4.41 5.33 -3.59
N VAL A 44 -5.26 6.09 -2.91
CA VAL A 44 -4.89 7.34 -2.25
C VAL A 44 -5.55 7.36 -0.88
N ASN A 45 -5.00 8.15 0.04
CA ASN A 45 -5.68 8.32 1.31
C ASN A 45 -6.90 9.23 1.14
N VAL A 46 -7.97 8.86 1.81
CA VAL A 46 -9.24 9.59 1.80
C VAL A 46 -9.62 9.84 3.24
N GLU A 47 -9.51 11.09 3.68
CA GLU A 47 -9.82 11.49 5.04
C GLU A 47 -11.29 11.84 5.16
N ASN A 48 -11.76 11.90 6.39
CA ASN A 48 -13.16 12.18 6.69
C ASN A 48 -13.22 13.04 7.96
N SER A 49 -14.19 13.95 8.02
CA SER A 49 -14.42 14.74 9.23
C SER A 49 -14.76 13.88 10.44
N SER A 50 -15.33 12.70 10.21
CA SER A 50 -15.43 11.66 11.21
C SER A 50 -14.19 10.78 11.07
N PHE A 51 -13.15 11.08 11.80
CA PHE A 51 -11.81 10.52 11.61
C PHE A 51 -11.74 9.00 11.48
N PRO A 52 -12.51 8.21 12.24
CA PRO A 52 -12.46 6.74 12.07
C PRO A 52 -12.92 6.26 10.69
N ASN A 53 -13.63 7.08 9.93
CA ASN A 53 -14.13 6.69 8.61
C ASN A 53 -13.13 6.91 7.48
N GLY A 54 -11.98 7.49 7.78
CA GLY A 54 -10.92 7.66 6.77
C GLY A 54 -10.29 6.32 6.38
N CYS A 55 -9.65 6.32 5.22
CA CYS A 55 -8.97 5.12 4.72
C CYS A 55 -7.59 5.49 4.16
N CYS A 56 -6.59 4.70 4.51
CA CYS A 56 -5.24 4.90 4.00
C CYS A 56 -5.12 4.44 2.54
N ALA A 57 -4.16 4.99 1.82
CA ALA A 57 -3.95 4.68 0.40
C ALA A 57 -3.76 3.19 0.14
N GLU A 58 -3.00 2.52 0.99
CA GLU A 58 -2.71 1.10 0.85
C GLU A 58 -3.99 0.27 0.90
N ARG A 59 -4.88 0.61 1.84
CA ARG A 59 -6.15 -0.12 1.97
C ARG A 59 -7.09 0.16 0.81
N VAL A 60 -7.10 1.37 0.29
CA VAL A 60 -7.89 1.69 -0.91
C VAL A 60 -7.44 0.81 -2.08
N ALA A 61 -6.14 0.70 -2.31
CA ALA A 61 -5.60 -0.14 -3.40
C ALA A 61 -5.95 -1.62 -3.18
N ILE A 62 -5.74 -2.12 -1.96
CA ILE A 62 -6.02 -3.52 -1.63
C ILE A 62 -7.51 -3.83 -1.77
N PHE A 63 -8.38 -2.96 -1.25
CA PHE A 63 -9.82 -3.22 -1.29
C PHE A 63 -10.36 -3.17 -2.72
N LYS A 64 -9.82 -2.30 -3.57
CA LYS A 64 -10.17 -2.30 -5.00
C LYS A 64 -9.84 -3.65 -5.63
N ALA A 65 -8.64 -4.16 -5.39
CA ALA A 65 -8.20 -5.44 -5.93
C ALA A 65 -9.08 -6.59 -5.40
N VAL A 66 -9.32 -6.61 -4.10
CA VAL A 66 -10.15 -7.65 -3.48
C VAL A 66 -11.58 -7.63 -4.04
N SER A 67 -12.12 -6.43 -4.26
CA SER A 67 -13.48 -6.29 -4.81
C SER A 67 -13.59 -6.80 -6.25
N GLU A 68 -12.47 -6.96 -6.94
CA GLU A 68 -12.42 -7.52 -8.30
C GLU A 68 -11.96 -8.97 -8.33
N GLY A 69 -11.87 -9.61 -7.18
CA GLY A 69 -11.55 -11.03 -7.10
C GLY A 69 -10.08 -11.37 -6.88
N GLU A 70 -9.21 -10.37 -6.75
CA GLU A 70 -7.79 -10.61 -6.52
C GLU A 70 -7.52 -10.85 -5.04
N ARG A 71 -6.74 -11.90 -4.74
CA ARG A 71 -6.46 -12.31 -3.36
C ARG A 71 -4.97 -12.49 -3.07
N GLU A 72 -4.14 -12.48 -4.12
CA GLU A 72 -2.71 -12.74 -3.99
C GLU A 72 -1.94 -11.58 -4.58
N PHE A 73 -1.02 -11.02 -3.80
CA PHE A 73 -0.30 -9.80 -4.17
C PHE A 73 1.20 -10.05 -4.20
N GLU A 74 1.85 -9.52 -5.23
CA GLU A 74 3.29 -9.63 -5.38
C GLU A 74 4.01 -8.50 -4.68
N ALA A 75 3.53 -7.27 -4.84
CA ALA A 75 4.19 -6.10 -4.29
C ALA A 75 3.23 -4.93 -4.10
N ILE A 76 3.54 -4.09 -3.13
CA ILE A 76 2.87 -2.81 -2.95
C ILE A 76 3.93 -1.71 -2.78
N VAL A 77 3.74 -0.60 -3.48
CA VAL A 77 4.58 0.60 -3.33
C VAL A 77 3.75 1.66 -2.62
N VAL A 78 4.35 2.29 -1.64
CA VAL A 78 3.73 3.38 -0.87
C VAL A 78 4.59 4.62 -1.04
N ALA A 79 3.98 5.70 -1.54
CA ALA A 79 4.66 6.97 -1.80
C ALA A 79 4.07 8.06 -0.90
N THR A 80 4.94 8.74 -0.16
CA THR A 80 4.58 9.88 0.68
C THR A 80 5.60 10.99 0.48
N GLU A 81 5.34 12.15 1.06
CA GLU A 81 6.26 13.29 0.96
C GLU A 81 7.67 12.93 1.44
N ASN A 82 7.76 12.25 2.57
CA ASN A 82 9.03 11.98 3.24
C ASN A 82 9.40 10.50 3.33
N GLY A 83 8.64 9.61 2.68
CA GLY A 83 8.89 8.18 2.74
C GLY A 83 8.43 7.52 4.04
N GLY A 84 7.31 7.99 4.58
CA GLY A 84 6.74 7.40 5.79
C GLY A 84 6.31 5.94 5.58
N SER A 85 6.45 5.14 6.62
CA SER A 85 6.10 3.72 6.61
C SER A 85 4.59 3.52 6.78
N PRO A 86 4.01 2.43 6.25
CA PRO A 86 2.59 2.12 6.44
C PRO A 86 2.21 2.03 7.92
N CYS A 87 1.03 2.52 8.27
CA CYS A 87 0.53 2.43 9.64
C CYS A 87 0.23 0.98 10.03
N GLY A 88 0.03 0.75 11.33
CA GLY A 88 -0.21 -0.59 11.84
C GLY A 88 -1.45 -1.25 11.27
N MET A 89 -2.53 -0.49 11.06
CA MET A 89 -3.77 -1.01 10.48
C MET A 89 -3.55 -1.50 9.04
N CYS A 90 -2.78 -0.74 8.25
CA CYS A 90 -2.46 -1.14 6.89
C CYS A 90 -1.60 -2.39 6.86
N ARG A 91 -0.64 -2.50 7.78
CA ARG A 91 0.20 -3.70 7.89
C ARG A 91 -0.64 -4.94 8.20
N GLN A 92 -1.63 -4.80 9.07
CA GLN A 92 -2.54 -5.90 9.40
C GLN A 92 -3.41 -6.28 8.20
N VAL A 93 -3.91 -5.30 7.46
CA VAL A 93 -4.69 -5.58 6.24
C VAL A 93 -3.83 -6.30 5.20
N MET A 94 -2.57 -5.87 5.02
CA MET A 94 -1.65 -6.57 4.12
C MET A 94 -1.42 -8.01 4.56
N ALA A 95 -1.27 -8.24 5.87
CA ALA A 95 -0.99 -9.57 6.41
C ALA A 95 -2.11 -10.57 6.16
N GLU A 96 -3.34 -10.10 5.96
CA GLU A 96 -4.46 -10.97 5.62
C GLU A 96 -4.21 -11.74 4.33
N PHE A 97 -3.55 -11.09 3.36
CA PHE A 97 -3.42 -11.62 1.99
C PHE A 97 -2.03 -12.19 1.69
N GLY A 98 -1.12 -12.19 2.63
CA GLY A 98 0.18 -12.82 2.46
C GLY A 98 1.32 -12.06 3.14
N LEU A 99 2.20 -12.80 3.77
CA LEU A 99 3.34 -12.22 4.50
C LEU A 99 4.54 -11.99 3.59
N ASP A 100 4.56 -12.59 2.40
CA ASP A 100 5.69 -12.52 1.48
C ASP A 100 5.58 -11.36 0.48
N THR A 101 4.46 -10.64 0.47
CA THR A 101 4.27 -9.48 -0.40
C THR A 101 5.38 -8.47 -0.15
N ALA A 102 6.06 -8.06 -1.22
CA ALA A 102 7.10 -7.04 -1.13
C ALA A 102 6.47 -5.67 -0.83
N VAL A 103 7.08 -4.92 0.07
CA VAL A 103 6.64 -3.55 0.41
C VAL A 103 7.78 -2.60 0.10
N ILE A 104 7.52 -1.65 -0.79
CA ILE A 104 8.52 -0.67 -1.24
C ILE A 104 8.04 0.71 -0.81
N ILE A 105 8.82 1.38 0.00
CA ILE A 105 8.49 2.69 0.57
C ILE A 105 9.35 3.74 -0.11
N VAL A 106 8.69 4.73 -0.74
CA VAL A 106 9.38 5.77 -1.49
C VAL A 106 8.94 7.16 -1.03
N ASP A 107 9.81 8.14 -1.23
CA ASP A 107 9.45 9.54 -1.03
C ASP A 107 8.90 10.16 -2.32
N ALA A 108 8.54 11.43 -2.25
CA ALA A 108 7.93 12.14 -3.38
C ALA A 108 8.87 12.29 -4.59
N ALA A 109 10.17 12.19 -4.38
CA ALA A 109 11.17 12.25 -5.44
C ALA A 109 11.43 10.87 -6.08
N GLY A 110 10.80 9.82 -5.55
CA GLY A 110 10.98 8.46 -6.06
C GLY A 110 12.14 7.73 -5.42
N LYS A 111 12.75 8.30 -4.39
CA LYS A 111 13.85 7.62 -3.69
C LYS A 111 13.28 6.51 -2.82
N VAL A 112 13.81 5.30 -2.99
CA VAL A 112 13.44 4.15 -2.18
C VAL A 112 14.05 4.32 -0.79
N ARG A 113 13.17 4.44 0.22
CA ARG A 113 13.59 4.59 1.62
C ARG A 113 13.73 3.24 2.28
N ASP A 114 12.90 2.28 1.90
CA ASP A 114 12.97 0.92 2.41
C ASP A 114 12.33 -0.04 1.42
N GLU A 115 12.85 -1.24 1.38
CA GLU A 115 12.30 -2.33 0.56
C GLU A 115 12.33 -3.58 1.43
N THR A 116 11.16 -4.08 1.79
CA THR A 116 11.01 -5.15 2.76
C THR A 116 9.83 -6.05 2.36
N THR A 117 9.29 -6.80 3.31
CA THR A 117 8.10 -7.62 3.12
C THR A 117 7.08 -7.28 4.21
N VAL A 118 5.85 -7.76 4.03
CA VAL A 118 4.82 -7.61 5.07
C VAL A 118 5.29 -8.28 6.36
N ALA A 119 5.91 -9.47 6.27
CA ALA A 119 6.46 -10.13 7.46
C ALA A 119 7.50 -9.27 8.18
N GLY A 120 8.33 -8.55 7.43
CA GLY A 120 9.33 -7.66 8.00
C GLY A 120 8.73 -6.47 8.73
N LEU A 121 7.58 -5.99 8.26
CA LEU A 121 6.90 -4.84 8.87
C LEU A 121 5.94 -5.22 10.01
N LEU A 122 5.52 -6.49 10.09
CA LEU A 122 4.59 -6.96 11.11
C LEU A 122 5.04 -8.33 11.61
N PRO A 123 6.10 -8.38 12.43
CA PRO A 123 6.56 -9.65 13.01
C PRO A 123 5.47 -10.31 13.86
N GLU A 124 5.40 -11.63 13.80
CA GLU A 124 4.42 -12.43 14.53
C GLU A 124 2.98 -11.98 14.27
N ALA A 125 2.68 -11.66 13.01
CA ALA A 125 1.38 -11.14 12.62
C ALA A 125 0.26 -12.13 12.91
N PHE A 126 -0.89 -11.62 13.34
CA PHE A 126 -2.13 -12.38 13.40
C PHE A 126 -2.62 -12.59 11.96
N THR A 127 -2.83 -13.84 11.56
CA THR A 127 -3.19 -14.19 10.18
C THR A 127 -4.41 -15.12 10.17
N PRO A 128 -5.01 -15.36 8.99
CA PRO A 128 -6.13 -16.31 8.88
C PRO A 128 -5.82 -17.68 9.46
N ARG A 129 -4.53 -18.08 9.46
CA ARG A 129 -4.10 -19.35 10.04
C ARG A 129 -4.46 -19.46 11.52
N ASP A 130 -4.52 -18.33 12.24
CA ASP A 130 -4.81 -18.30 13.67
C ASP A 130 -6.29 -18.58 13.96
N LEU A 131 -7.15 -18.39 12.95
CA LEU A 131 -8.59 -18.57 13.08
C LEU A 131 -9.12 -19.84 12.37
N LEU A 132 -8.33 -20.41 11.45
CA LEU A 132 -8.77 -21.55 10.63
C LEU A 132 -8.23 -22.89 11.13
#